data_a05928d0d64d3907ab9ab19ca9e056eb
#
_entry.id   a05928d0d64d3907ab9ab19ca9e056eb
#
_cell.length_a   1.000
_cell.length_b   1.000
_cell.length_c   1.000
_cell.angle_alpha   90.00
_cell.angle_beta   90.00
_cell.angle_gamma   90.00
#
_symmetry.space_group_name_H-M   'P 1'
#
loop_
_entity.id
_entity.type
_entity.pdbx_description
1 polymer ?
#
loop_
_entity_poly.entity_id
_entity_poly.type
_entity_poly.pdbx_seq_one_letter_code
_entity_poly.pdbx_strand_id
1 'polypeptide(L)'
;LVGSEMCIRDSPDKNSFCYSGIFKTICTEISAKKEELEIIDLYRDPFTRPREKVIKKYKELVTWCDRIYIVSPVWWFRLTPRMEIFFDEVFEPGFAYKFVNITKTYAYPVPFLKSKKVRTYVTHGAPALPVLTLYVNSVKLRLVMGVYTFVFGWRLSLFTKTKQFWSVPFVSHKKRTEYLTTVKNDIRKDLGLSL
;
A
#
# COMPACT_ATOMS: atom_id res chain seq x y z
N LEU A 1 -8.86 -23.06 -1.05
CA LEU A 1 -9.08 -21.95 -0.12
C LEU A 1 -9.23 -20.68 -0.93
N VAL A 2 -10.35 -19.98 -0.79
CA VAL A 2 -10.57 -18.64 -1.35
C VAL A 2 -9.75 -17.69 -0.51
N GLY A 3 -8.86 -16.89 -1.12
CA GLY A 3 -8.09 -15.86 -0.42
C GLY A 3 -8.94 -14.63 -0.17
N SER A 4 -8.65 -13.92 0.91
CA SER A 4 -9.28 -12.64 1.24
C SER A 4 -8.32 -11.50 0.94
N GLU A 5 -8.67 -10.70 -0.05
CA GLU A 5 -7.83 -9.62 -0.57
C GLU A 5 -8.43 -8.25 -0.22
N MET A 6 -7.61 -7.30 0.16
CA MET A 6 -8.03 -5.93 0.41
C MET A 6 -7.20 -4.96 -0.43
N CYS A 7 -7.86 -3.99 -1.07
CA CYS A 7 -7.20 -2.93 -1.79
C CYS A 7 -7.49 -1.57 -1.17
N ILE A 8 -6.44 -0.87 -0.75
CA ILE A 8 -6.52 0.51 -0.27
C ILE A 8 -6.20 1.42 -1.44
N ARG A 9 -7.17 2.23 -1.83
CA ARG A 9 -7.05 3.21 -2.89
C ARG A 9 -6.92 4.61 -2.31
N ASP A 10 -5.86 5.28 -2.72
CA ASP A 10 -5.47 6.58 -2.23
C ASP A 10 -5.24 7.57 -3.38
N SER A 11 -6.30 7.88 -4.12
CA SER A 11 -6.25 8.88 -5.18
C SER A 11 -7.58 9.63 -5.29
N PRO A 12 -7.58 10.98 -5.21
CA PRO A 12 -8.79 11.80 -5.35
C PRO A 12 -9.36 11.77 -6.76
N ASP A 13 -8.50 11.64 -7.77
CA ASP A 13 -8.88 11.68 -9.18
C ASP A 13 -9.11 10.29 -9.75
N LYS A 14 -10.35 10.05 -10.20
CA LYS A 14 -10.76 8.80 -10.84
C LYS A 14 -10.10 8.56 -12.20
N ASN A 15 -9.62 9.61 -12.85
CA ASN A 15 -8.94 9.53 -14.14
C ASN A 15 -7.42 9.32 -13.97
N SER A 16 -6.91 9.43 -12.75
CA SER A 16 -5.49 9.23 -12.47
C SER A 16 -5.04 7.81 -12.84
N PHE A 17 -3.76 7.67 -13.18
CA PHE A 17 -3.16 6.37 -13.46
C PHE A 17 -3.22 5.41 -12.25
N CYS A 18 -3.17 5.94 -11.03
CA CYS A 18 -3.41 5.16 -9.82
C CYS A 18 -4.78 4.49 -9.84
N TYR A 19 -5.83 5.24 -10.20
CA TYR A 19 -7.20 4.74 -10.18
C TYR A 19 -7.56 3.98 -11.45
N SER A 20 -7.51 4.66 -12.59
CA SER A 20 -7.99 4.11 -13.87
C SER A 20 -7.09 3.00 -14.43
N GLY A 21 -5.82 3.00 -14.06
CA GLY A 21 -4.84 2.00 -14.44
C GLY A 21 -4.62 0.95 -13.34
N ILE A 22 -3.79 1.27 -12.34
CA ILE A 22 -3.28 0.30 -11.37
C ILE A 22 -4.40 -0.35 -10.55
N PHE A 23 -5.23 0.46 -9.89
CA PHE A 23 -6.31 -0.06 -9.04
C PHE A 23 -7.29 -0.94 -9.84
N LYS A 24 -7.72 -0.49 -11.02
CA LYS A 24 -8.61 -1.31 -11.87
C LYS A 24 -7.97 -2.62 -12.30
N THR A 25 -6.68 -2.62 -12.63
CA THR A 25 -5.95 -3.85 -12.98
C THR A 25 -5.95 -4.84 -11.81
N ILE A 26 -5.70 -4.37 -10.58
CA ILE A 26 -5.76 -5.20 -9.37
C ILE A 26 -7.15 -5.82 -9.22
N CYS A 27 -8.20 -5.00 -9.25
CA CYS A 27 -9.57 -5.50 -9.12
C CYS A 27 -9.93 -6.53 -10.19
N THR A 28 -9.54 -6.29 -11.44
CA THR A 28 -9.83 -7.20 -12.56
C THR A 28 -9.16 -8.56 -12.36
N GLU A 29 -7.89 -8.61 -11.99
CA GLU A 29 -7.16 -9.86 -11.81
C GLU A 29 -7.67 -10.66 -10.58
N ILE A 30 -8.02 -9.97 -9.48
CA ILE A 30 -8.58 -10.63 -8.29
C ILE A 30 -9.98 -11.20 -8.60
N SER A 31 -10.85 -10.39 -9.24
CA SER A 31 -12.20 -10.83 -9.63
C SER A 31 -12.15 -12.01 -10.62
N ALA A 32 -11.19 -12.04 -11.54
CA ALA A 32 -11.03 -13.16 -12.49
C ALA A 32 -10.73 -14.49 -11.79
N LYS A 33 -10.10 -14.47 -10.63
CA LYS A 33 -9.84 -15.66 -9.81
C LYS A 33 -10.98 -15.98 -8.83
N LYS A 34 -12.01 -15.14 -8.75
CA LYS A 34 -13.13 -15.27 -7.80
C LYS A 34 -12.68 -15.23 -6.32
N GLU A 35 -11.58 -14.55 -6.03
CA GLU A 35 -11.18 -14.25 -4.66
C GLU A 35 -12.06 -13.13 -4.09
N GLU A 36 -12.27 -13.14 -2.78
CA GLU A 36 -12.99 -12.07 -2.10
C GLU A 36 -12.16 -10.79 -2.07
N LEU A 37 -12.73 -9.68 -2.51
CA LEU A 37 -12.05 -8.37 -2.54
C LEU A 37 -12.86 -7.31 -1.82
N GLU A 38 -12.27 -6.73 -0.78
CA GLU A 38 -12.78 -5.54 -0.11
C GLU A 38 -11.95 -4.31 -0.47
N ILE A 39 -12.62 -3.16 -0.56
CA ILE A 39 -11.99 -1.91 -1.01
C ILE A 39 -12.14 -0.83 0.07
N ILE A 40 -11.01 -0.27 0.47
CA ILE A 40 -10.95 0.98 1.23
C ILE A 40 -10.64 2.11 0.25
N ASP A 41 -11.59 3.05 0.09
CA ASP A 41 -11.42 4.25 -0.71
C ASP A 41 -11.26 5.47 0.20
N LEU A 42 -10.02 5.84 0.46
CA LEU A 42 -9.69 6.91 1.40
C LEU A 42 -10.26 8.29 1.02
N TYR A 43 -10.61 8.49 -0.26
CA TYR A 43 -11.19 9.76 -0.74
C TYR A 43 -12.72 9.74 -0.87
N ARG A 44 -13.35 8.57 -0.78
CA ARG A 44 -14.81 8.43 -0.76
C ARG A 44 -15.37 8.24 0.62
N ASP A 45 -14.60 7.62 1.50
CA ASP A 45 -15.03 7.43 2.87
C ASP A 45 -15.11 8.77 3.61
N PRO A 46 -16.08 8.92 4.52
CA PRO A 46 -16.29 10.15 5.26
C PRO A 46 -15.02 10.60 5.99
N PHE A 47 -14.66 11.87 5.81
CA PHE A 47 -13.51 12.48 6.48
C PHE A 47 -13.94 13.53 7.52
N THR A 48 -15.12 13.35 8.07
CA THR A 48 -15.69 14.18 9.14
C THR A 48 -15.56 13.49 10.49
N ARG A 49 -15.38 14.23 11.56
CA ARG A 49 -15.40 13.69 12.91
C ARG A 49 -16.83 13.49 13.41
N PRO A 50 -17.10 12.51 14.24
CA PRO A 50 -16.18 11.48 14.78
C PRO A 50 -15.86 10.38 13.74
N ARG A 51 -14.64 9.83 13.78
CA ARG A 51 -14.15 8.83 12.82
C ARG A 51 -14.12 7.39 13.33
N GLU A 52 -14.50 7.17 14.60
CA GLU A 52 -14.35 5.86 15.27
C GLU A 52 -15.00 4.71 14.48
N LYS A 53 -16.17 4.94 13.90
CA LYS A 53 -16.86 3.91 13.09
C LYS A 53 -16.08 3.53 11.84
N VAL A 54 -15.50 4.51 11.15
CA VAL A 54 -14.70 4.30 9.94
C VAL A 54 -13.39 3.59 10.30
N ILE A 55 -12.72 4.02 11.36
CA ILE A 55 -11.48 3.42 11.86
C ILE A 55 -11.73 1.97 12.28
N LYS A 56 -12.83 1.70 13.01
CA LYS A 56 -13.22 0.35 13.40
C LYS A 56 -13.42 -0.54 12.16
N LYS A 57 -14.18 -0.06 11.16
CA LYS A 57 -14.36 -0.76 9.88
C LYS A 57 -13.01 -1.07 9.21
N TYR A 58 -12.09 -0.11 9.16
CA TYR A 58 -10.78 -0.32 8.55
C TYR A 58 -9.96 -1.39 9.30
N LYS A 59 -9.98 -1.37 10.62
CA LYS A 59 -9.32 -2.41 11.45
C LYS A 59 -9.92 -3.80 11.23
N GLU A 60 -11.25 -3.88 11.13
CA GLU A 60 -11.95 -5.13 10.81
C GLU A 60 -11.51 -5.68 9.44
N LEU A 61 -11.45 -4.83 8.41
CA LEU A 61 -10.98 -5.21 7.07
C LEU A 61 -9.49 -5.64 7.06
N VAL A 62 -8.62 -4.93 7.78
CA VAL A 62 -7.21 -5.31 7.95
C VAL A 62 -7.08 -6.65 8.67
N THR A 63 -7.95 -6.92 9.63
CA THR A 63 -7.95 -8.20 10.35
C THR A 63 -8.43 -9.33 9.46
N TRP A 64 -9.48 -9.09 8.69
CA TRP A 64 -10.11 -10.06 7.80
C TRP A 64 -9.19 -10.49 6.64
N CYS A 65 -8.53 -9.56 5.95
CA CYS A 65 -7.79 -9.86 4.73
C CYS A 65 -6.49 -10.65 4.98
N ASP A 66 -6.10 -11.48 4.03
CA ASP A 66 -4.78 -12.16 4.00
C ASP A 66 -3.71 -11.27 3.37
N ARG A 67 -4.12 -10.46 2.39
CA ARG A 67 -3.22 -9.57 1.66
C ARG A 67 -3.80 -8.18 1.49
N ILE A 68 -2.91 -7.20 1.57
CA ILE A 68 -3.21 -5.78 1.42
C ILE A 68 -2.49 -5.25 0.19
N TYR A 69 -3.24 -4.70 -0.75
CA TYR A 69 -2.72 -3.92 -1.86
C TYR A 69 -2.89 -2.44 -1.55
N ILE A 70 -1.83 -1.66 -1.69
CA ILE A 70 -1.84 -0.21 -1.49
C ILE A 70 -1.47 0.47 -2.81
N VAL A 71 -2.31 1.40 -3.26
CA VAL A 71 -2.08 2.20 -4.47
C VAL A 71 -2.17 3.67 -4.12
N SER A 72 -1.04 4.37 -4.21
CA SER A 72 -0.96 5.79 -3.82
C SER A 72 -0.03 6.59 -4.74
N PRO A 73 -0.37 7.83 -5.07
CA PRO A 73 0.58 8.76 -5.67
C PRO A 73 1.50 9.33 -4.60
N VAL A 74 2.68 9.81 -5.02
CA VAL A 74 3.60 10.57 -4.17
C VAL A 74 3.31 12.05 -4.28
N TRP A 75 3.11 12.68 -3.12
CA TRP A 75 2.98 14.11 -2.97
C TRP A 75 4.03 14.61 -1.98
N TRP A 76 4.89 15.52 -2.41
CA TRP A 76 5.91 16.12 -1.54
C TRP A 76 6.79 15.07 -0.80
N PHE A 77 7.29 14.07 -1.55
CA PHE A 77 8.12 12.96 -1.02
C PHE A 77 7.46 12.14 0.09
N ARG A 78 6.13 12.08 0.13
CA ARG A 78 5.32 11.20 0.99
C ARG A 78 4.10 10.68 0.22
N LEU A 79 3.36 9.78 0.80
CA LEU A 79 2.05 9.40 0.27
C LEU A 79 1.06 10.53 0.50
N THR A 80 -0.18 10.40 0.06
CA THR A 80 -1.17 11.45 0.26
C THR A 80 -1.49 11.65 1.74
N PRO A 81 -1.98 12.81 2.15
CA PRO A 81 -2.37 13.06 3.54
C PRO A 81 -3.39 12.04 4.07
N ARG A 82 -4.29 11.54 3.22
CA ARG A 82 -5.28 10.54 3.62
C ARG A 82 -4.65 9.18 3.96
N MET A 83 -3.64 8.76 3.20
CA MET A 83 -2.90 7.54 3.50
C MET A 83 -2.06 7.68 4.77
N GLU A 84 -1.45 8.84 5.00
CA GLU A 84 -0.71 9.10 6.23
C GLU A 84 -1.63 9.02 7.45
N ILE A 85 -2.80 9.65 7.37
CA ILE A 85 -3.82 9.56 8.43
C ILE A 85 -4.32 8.12 8.62
N PHE A 86 -4.48 7.35 7.53
CA PHE A 86 -4.83 5.94 7.63
C PHE A 86 -3.77 5.17 8.43
N PHE A 87 -2.48 5.42 8.21
CA PHE A 87 -1.43 4.78 9.00
C PHE A 87 -1.51 5.17 10.47
N ASP A 88 -1.69 6.47 10.77
CA ASP A 88 -1.76 6.96 12.13
C ASP A 88 -2.99 6.43 12.90
N GLU A 89 -4.16 6.37 12.25
CA GLU A 89 -5.42 5.97 12.87
C GLU A 89 -5.62 4.46 12.94
N VAL A 90 -5.09 3.70 11.97
CA VAL A 90 -5.33 2.24 11.87
C VAL A 90 -4.13 1.45 12.36
N PHE A 91 -2.91 1.84 11.99
CA PHE A 91 -1.71 1.11 12.40
C PHE A 91 -1.15 1.62 13.74
N GLU A 92 -2.04 1.86 14.69
CA GLU A 92 -1.70 2.36 16.01
C GLU A 92 -1.15 1.26 16.95
N PRO A 93 -0.44 1.65 18.02
CA PRO A 93 -0.07 0.74 19.09
C PRO A 93 -1.29 0.07 19.73
N GLY A 94 -1.17 -1.22 20.03
CA GLY A 94 -2.25 -2.05 20.56
C GLY A 94 -3.03 -2.81 19.49
N PHE A 95 -3.11 -2.31 18.25
CA PHE A 95 -3.71 -3.01 17.12
C PHE A 95 -2.66 -3.56 16.14
N ALA A 96 -1.77 -2.74 15.63
CA ALA A 96 -0.80 -3.16 14.62
C ALA A 96 0.53 -3.64 15.22
N TYR A 97 0.93 -3.09 16.33
CA TYR A 97 2.17 -3.44 17.03
C TYR A 97 2.09 -3.06 18.53
N LYS A 98 3.10 -3.47 19.29
CA LYS A 98 3.36 -2.98 20.65
C LYS A 98 4.83 -2.67 20.82
N PHE A 99 5.15 -1.76 21.73
CA PHE A 99 6.53 -1.57 22.17
C PHE A 99 6.87 -2.50 23.32
N VAL A 100 8.04 -3.10 23.22
CA VAL A 100 8.63 -3.92 24.30
C VAL A 100 9.96 -3.27 24.70
N ASN A 101 10.09 -2.92 25.96
CA ASN A 101 11.32 -2.31 26.48
C ASN A 101 12.44 -3.36 26.48
N ILE A 102 13.53 -3.06 25.79
CA ILE A 102 14.78 -3.84 25.82
C ILE A 102 15.70 -3.30 26.90
N THR A 103 15.72 -1.97 27.05
CA THR A 103 16.45 -1.26 28.11
C THR A 103 15.55 -0.18 28.72
N LYS A 104 16.06 0.52 29.75
CA LYS A 104 15.34 1.66 30.35
C LYS A 104 15.02 2.79 29.36
N THR A 105 15.80 2.92 28.30
CA THR A 105 15.73 4.02 27.31
C THR A 105 15.40 3.58 25.91
N TYR A 106 15.32 2.27 25.64
CA TYR A 106 15.07 1.73 24.31
C TYR A 106 13.96 0.69 24.30
N ALA A 107 12.96 0.94 23.48
CA ALA A 107 11.86 0.02 23.22
C ALA A 107 11.86 -0.41 21.74
N TYR A 108 11.56 -1.69 21.51
CA TYR A 108 11.49 -2.30 20.18
C TYR A 108 10.02 -2.56 19.80
N PRO A 109 9.59 -2.22 18.56
CA PRO A 109 8.25 -2.54 18.10
C PRO A 109 8.11 -4.02 17.76
N VAL A 110 7.14 -4.68 18.38
CA VAL A 110 6.77 -6.06 18.07
C VAL A 110 5.49 -6.04 17.24
N PRO A 111 5.55 -6.39 15.95
CA PRO A 111 4.41 -6.35 15.05
C PRO A 111 3.39 -7.46 15.31
N PHE A 112 2.10 -7.13 15.23
CA PHE A 112 1.00 -8.07 15.35
C PHE A 112 0.49 -8.59 14.01
N LEU A 113 0.67 -7.83 12.93
CA LEU A 113 0.16 -8.17 11.60
C LEU A 113 1.19 -8.92 10.72
N LYS A 114 2.09 -9.70 11.34
CA LYS A 114 3.15 -10.46 10.65
C LYS A 114 2.62 -11.45 9.61
N SER A 115 1.45 -12.02 9.82
CA SER A 115 0.83 -12.98 8.88
C SER A 115 0.36 -12.32 7.59
N LYS A 116 0.05 -11.03 7.63
CA LYS A 116 -0.47 -10.30 6.47
C LYS A 116 0.61 -10.10 5.41
N LYS A 117 0.22 -10.29 4.15
CA LYS A 117 1.05 -9.97 2.98
C LYS A 117 0.72 -8.55 2.53
N VAL A 118 1.72 -7.77 2.15
CA VAL A 118 1.50 -6.41 1.63
C VAL A 118 2.24 -6.22 0.32
N ARG A 119 1.58 -5.56 -0.62
CA ARG A 119 2.14 -5.11 -1.89
C ARG A 119 1.72 -3.68 -2.14
N THR A 120 2.66 -2.85 -2.52
CA THR A 120 2.42 -1.41 -2.70
C THR A 120 2.88 -0.96 -4.08
N TYR A 121 2.05 -0.16 -4.71
CA TYR A 121 2.35 0.54 -5.96
C TYR A 121 2.30 2.03 -5.71
N VAL A 122 3.41 2.68 -5.97
CA VAL A 122 3.58 4.11 -5.75
C VAL A 122 3.88 4.79 -7.08
N THR A 123 3.16 5.86 -7.41
CA THR A 123 3.39 6.61 -8.65
C THR A 123 4.06 7.95 -8.36
N HIS A 124 5.08 8.26 -9.15
CA HIS A 124 5.83 9.51 -9.05
C HIS A 124 5.59 10.39 -10.29
N GLY A 125 5.45 11.69 -10.06
CA GLY A 125 5.57 12.69 -11.13
C GLY A 125 7.03 12.93 -11.54
N ALA A 126 7.97 12.70 -10.61
CA ALA A 126 9.40 12.89 -10.82
C ALA A 126 10.07 11.70 -11.54
N PRO A 127 11.20 11.92 -12.24
CA PRO A 127 12.02 10.86 -12.79
C PRO A 127 12.77 10.07 -11.70
N ALA A 128 13.17 8.83 -12.04
CA ALA A 128 13.79 7.92 -11.09
C ALA A 128 15.12 8.44 -10.52
N LEU A 129 16.01 8.95 -11.40
CA LEU A 129 17.39 9.26 -11.04
C LEU A 129 17.51 10.21 -9.83
N PRO A 130 16.92 11.42 -9.82
CA PRO A 130 17.05 12.31 -8.67
C PRO A 130 16.42 11.73 -7.40
N VAL A 131 15.30 11.01 -7.51
CA VAL A 131 14.64 10.42 -6.34
C VAL A 131 15.49 9.30 -5.72
N LEU A 132 16.15 8.49 -6.54
CA LEU A 132 16.99 7.37 -6.08
C LEU A 132 18.33 7.85 -5.52
N THR A 133 18.87 8.95 -6.02
CA THR A 133 20.19 9.48 -5.64
C THR A 133 20.11 10.60 -4.63
N LEU A 134 19.67 11.81 -5.04
CA LEU A 134 19.65 13.01 -4.18
C LEU A 134 18.72 12.86 -2.98
N TYR A 135 17.56 12.21 -3.18
CA TYR A 135 16.56 12.01 -2.14
C TYR A 135 16.62 10.63 -1.51
N VAL A 136 17.66 9.84 -1.80
CA VAL A 136 17.96 8.53 -1.19
C VAL A 136 16.75 7.58 -1.17
N ASN A 137 15.88 7.69 -2.17
CA ASN A 137 14.62 6.93 -2.23
C ASN A 137 13.78 7.04 -0.94
N SER A 138 13.73 8.23 -0.36
CA SER A 138 13.15 8.50 0.98
C SER A 138 11.72 8.00 1.13
N VAL A 139 10.90 8.10 0.08
CA VAL A 139 9.50 7.61 0.10
C VAL A 139 9.45 6.12 0.38
N LYS A 140 10.21 5.33 -0.36
CA LYS A 140 10.24 3.87 -0.19
C LYS A 140 10.89 3.47 1.13
N LEU A 141 11.98 4.12 1.50
CA LEU A 141 12.66 3.85 2.77
C LEU A 141 11.74 4.16 3.95
N ARG A 142 11.11 5.34 3.97
CA ARG A 142 10.15 5.70 5.03
C ARG A 142 8.99 4.70 5.12
N LEU A 143 8.41 4.33 3.98
CA LEU A 143 7.28 3.41 3.95
C LEU A 143 7.67 2.02 4.45
N VAL A 144 8.78 1.46 3.94
CA VAL A 144 9.21 0.11 4.30
C VAL A 144 9.82 0.07 5.68
N MET A 145 10.77 0.96 6.00
CA MET A 145 11.49 0.95 7.27
C MET A 145 10.70 1.60 8.41
N GLY A 146 9.97 2.70 8.11
CA GLY A 146 9.28 3.48 9.13
C GLY A 146 7.86 2.97 9.42
N VAL A 147 7.16 2.36 8.44
CA VAL A 147 5.79 1.89 8.64
C VAL A 147 5.71 0.36 8.62
N TYR A 148 6.11 -0.27 7.52
CA TYR A 148 5.85 -1.69 7.31
C TYR A 148 6.63 -2.60 8.25
N THR A 149 7.85 -2.24 8.63
CA THR A 149 8.62 -3.05 9.61
C THR A 149 7.95 -3.05 10.98
N PHE A 150 7.35 -1.94 11.40
CA PHE A 150 6.59 -1.85 12.66
C PHE A 150 5.33 -2.71 12.63
N VAL A 151 4.62 -2.71 11.51
CA VAL A 151 3.29 -3.32 11.36
C VAL A 151 3.39 -4.79 10.97
N PHE A 152 4.23 -5.11 9.97
CA PHE A 152 4.32 -6.44 9.34
C PHE A 152 5.60 -7.19 9.69
N GLY A 153 6.52 -6.58 10.43
CA GLY A 153 7.82 -7.14 10.76
C GLY A 153 8.85 -7.02 9.64
N TRP A 154 10.10 -7.17 10.02
CA TRP A 154 11.23 -7.07 9.09
C TRP A 154 11.24 -8.22 8.06
N ARG A 155 11.14 -7.89 6.77
CA ARG A 155 11.24 -8.83 5.66
C ARG A 155 11.79 -8.13 4.41
N LEU A 156 12.79 -8.73 3.76
CA LEU A 156 13.32 -8.22 2.49
C LEU A 156 12.25 -8.11 1.39
N SER A 157 11.25 -8.99 1.43
CA SER A 157 10.14 -8.97 0.48
C SER A 157 9.32 -7.67 0.51
N LEU A 158 9.33 -6.90 1.59
CA LEU A 158 8.67 -5.59 1.66
C LEU A 158 9.27 -4.60 0.66
N PHE A 159 10.60 -4.64 0.48
CA PHE A 159 11.29 -3.81 -0.51
C PHE A 159 10.94 -4.21 -1.95
N THR A 160 10.94 -5.50 -2.25
CA THR A 160 10.66 -5.99 -3.62
C THR A 160 9.20 -5.85 -4.00
N LYS A 161 8.29 -5.94 -3.01
CA LYS A 161 6.84 -5.79 -3.20
C LYS A 161 6.36 -4.34 -3.14
N THR A 162 7.21 -3.38 -2.77
CA THR A 162 6.95 -1.95 -2.89
C THR A 162 7.54 -1.45 -4.19
N LYS A 163 6.71 -1.36 -5.23
CA LYS A 163 7.09 -0.92 -6.57
C LYS A 163 6.78 0.55 -6.79
N GLN A 164 7.66 1.21 -7.52
CA GLN A 164 7.57 2.63 -7.85
C GLN A 164 7.51 2.80 -9.36
N PHE A 165 6.58 3.63 -9.84
CA PHE A 165 6.42 4.01 -11.24
C PHE A 165 6.76 5.47 -11.41
N TRP A 166 7.67 5.77 -12.33
CA TRP A 166 8.33 7.05 -12.46
C TRP A 166 7.76 7.88 -13.60
N SER A 167 7.83 9.21 -13.46
CA SER A 167 7.43 10.19 -14.49
C SER A 167 6.04 9.93 -15.07
N VAL A 168 5.11 9.41 -14.27
CA VAL A 168 3.81 8.92 -14.74
C VAL A 168 3.04 9.93 -15.60
N PRO A 169 3.02 11.25 -15.31
CA PRO A 169 2.35 12.22 -16.19
C PRO A 169 3.00 12.37 -17.58
N PHE A 170 4.30 12.07 -17.69
CA PHE A 170 5.11 12.40 -18.87
C PHE A 170 5.48 11.19 -19.73
N VAL A 171 5.32 9.97 -19.24
CA VAL A 171 5.66 8.77 -20.00
C VAL A 171 4.63 8.46 -21.09
N SER A 172 5.10 7.82 -22.17
CA SER A 172 4.27 7.41 -23.28
C SER A 172 3.19 6.40 -22.88
N HIS A 173 2.15 6.26 -23.71
CA HIS A 173 1.13 5.23 -23.52
C HIS A 173 1.74 3.82 -23.46
N LYS A 174 2.71 3.51 -24.33
CA LYS A 174 3.45 2.24 -24.31
C LYS A 174 4.07 1.99 -22.93
N LYS A 175 4.73 2.99 -22.36
CA LYS A 175 5.36 2.85 -21.02
C LYS A 175 4.33 2.64 -19.91
N ARG A 176 3.19 3.31 -19.96
CA ARG A 176 2.09 3.07 -19.02
C ARG A 176 1.56 1.64 -19.14
N THR A 177 1.42 1.11 -20.36
CA THR A 177 1.02 -0.29 -20.58
C THR A 177 2.04 -1.26 -20.00
N GLU A 178 3.34 -1.02 -20.13
CA GLU A 178 4.38 -1.84 -19.48
C GLU A 178 4.24 -1.82 -17.94
N TYR A 179 3.93 -0.67 -17.34
CA TYR A 179 3.66 -0.57 -15.92
C TYR A 179 2.45 -1.41 -15.51
N LEU A 180 1.35 -1.35 -16.27
CA LEU A 180 0.15 -2.15 -15.99
C LEU A 180 0.41 -3.65 -16.18
N THR A 181 1.19 -4.04 -17.19
CA THR A 181 1.62 -5.43 -17.37
C THR A 181 2.43 -5.92 -16.17
N THR A 182 3.29 -5.07 -15.62
CA THR A 182 4.03 -5.38 -14.39
C THR A 182 3.07 -5.60 -13.21
N VAL A 183 2.09 -4.72 -13.03
CA VAL A 183 1.06 -4.88 -11.99
C VAL A 183 0.30 -6.18 -12.17
N LYS A 184 -0.19 -6.45 -13.39
CA LYS A 184 -0.94 -7.66 -13.72
C LYS A 184 -0.14 -8.93 -13.36
N ASN A 185 1.11 -9.00 -13.79
CA ASN A 185 1.98 -10.16 -13.53
C ASN A 185 2.24 -10.35 -12.04
N ASP A 186 2.43 -9.25 -11.30
CA ASP A 186 2.60 -9.29 -9.85
C ASP A 186 1.36 -9.85 -9.15
N ILE A 187 0.17 -9.39 -9.53
CA ILE A 187 -1.09 -9.87 -8.94
C ILE A 187 -1.29 -11.34 -9.27
N ARG A 188 -1.11 -11.74 -10.54
CA ARG A 188 -1.21 -13.15 -10.94
C ARG A 188 -0.26 -14.04 -10.13
N LYS A 189 1.00 -13.62 -9.95
CA LYS A 189 1.97 -14.31 -9.10
C LYS A 189 1.53 -14.41 -7.64
N ASP A 190 1.01 -13.31 -7.08
CA ASP A 190 0.51 -13.28 -5.70
C ASP A 190 -0.69 -14.22 -5.51
N LEU A 191 -1.52 -14.36 -6.53
CA LEU A 191 -2.68 -15.26 -6.55
C LEU A 191 -2.34 -16.72 -6.96
N GLY A 192 -1.06 -17.02 -7.25
CA GLY A 192 -0.62 -18.36 -7.66
C GLY A 192 -1.10 -18.75 -9.06
N LEU A 193 -1.35 -17.76 -9.95
CA LEU A 193 -1.72 -17.99 -11.35
C LEU A 193 -0.47 -18.04 -12.22
N SER A 194 -0.50 -18.86 -13.28
CA SER A 194 0.53 -18.86 -14.34
C SER A 194 0.59 -17.48 -15.03
N LEU A 195 1.79 -17.05 -15.38
CA LEU A 195 2.05 -15.80 -16.14
C LEU A 195 1.63 -15.94 -17.60
#